data_62f3e2dabcc5c2a26361353c3f0b4be3
#
_entry.id   62f3e2dabcc5c2a26361353c3f0b4be3
#
_cell.length_a   1.000
_cell.length_b   1.000
_cell.length_c   1.000
_cell.angle_alpha   90.00
_cell.angle_beta   90.00
_cell.angle_gamma   90.00
#
_symmetry.space_group_name_H-M   'P 1'
#
loop_
_entity.id
_entity.type
_entity.pdbx_description
1 polymer ?
#
loop_
_entity_poly.entity_id
_entity_poly.type
_entity_poly.pdbx_seq_one_letter_code
_entity_poly.pdbx_strand_id
1 'polypeptide(L)'
;MTEQKERKDSWFLHDRFGMFIHWGIYAIPARGEWFRSTEQIPEDKYLPFFQEFNPTRFDPSAWAKIAKAAGQKYAVMTAKHHDGFCLFDSALTDFKATNTPAGRDFVREYLDAF
;
A
#
# COMPACT_ATOMS: atom_id res chain seq x y z
N MET A 1 -1.73 44.68 -0.88
CA MET A 1 -2.24 43.35 -0.53
C MET A 1 -1.25 42.31 -1.03
N THR A 2 -0.60 41.60 -0.12
CA THR A 2 0.20 40.45 -0.50
C THR A 2 -0.77 39.29 -0.75
N GLU A 3 -0.86 38.84 -2.01
CA GLU A 3 -1.50 37.59 -2.31
C GLU A 3 -0.81 36.49 -1.46
N GLN A 4 -1.52 35.92 -0.49
CA GLN A 4 -1.04 34.72 0.17
C GLN A 4 -1.01 33.61 -0.86
N LYS A 5 0.21 33.23 -1.26
CA LYS A 5 0.41 32.07 -2.13
C LYS A 5 -0.25 30.85 -1.46
N GLU A 6 -1.28 30.32 -2.10
CA GLU A 6 -1.99 29.14 -1.58
C GLU A 6 -0.99 28.01 -1.33
N ARG A 7 -1.02 27.45 -0.11
CA ARG A 7 -0.11 26.37 0.27
C ARG A 7 -0.47 25.10 -0.50
N LYS A 8 0.53 24.36 -0.97
CA LYS A 8 0.34 23.12 -1.72
C LYS A 8 -0.39 22.04 -0.90
N ASP A 9 -0.38 22.15 0.42
CA ASP A 9 -1.01 21.22 1.35
C ASP A 9 -2.38 21.71 1.87
N SER A 10 -2.90 22.80 1.30
CA SER A 10 -4.17 23.40 1.75
C SER A 10 -5.35 22.44 1.64
N TRP A 11 -5.39 21.60 0.61
CA TRP A 11 -6.42 20.57 0.44
C TRP A 11 -6.43 19.59 1.61
N PHE A 12 -5.26 19.15 2.09
CA PHE A 12 -5.12 18.23 3.20
C PHE A 12 -5.62 18.85 4.51
N LEU A 13 -5.26 20.11 4.75
CA LEU A 13 -5.70 20.86 5.93
C LEU A 13 -7.22 21.10 5.93
N HIS A 14 -7.81 21.22 4.75
CA HIS A 14 -9.25 21.37 4.57
C HIS A 14 -9.97 20.03 4.73
N ASP A 15 -9.50 18.96 4.08
CA ASP A 15 -10.21 17.69 3.97
C ASP A 15 -10.13 16.86 5.26
N ARG A 16 -8.98 16.74 5.88
CA ARG A 16 -8.69 16.18 7.21
C ARG A 16 -9.17 14.77 7.51
N PHE A 17 -10.00 14.17 6.66
CA PHE A 17 -10.56 12.84 6.89
C PHE A 17 -10.32 11.96 5.66
N GLY A 18 -9.51 10.94 5.84
CA GLY A 18 -9.11 10.03 4.77
C GLY A 18 -9.00 8.58 5.22
N MET A 19 -8.85 7.68 4.25
CA MET A 19 -8.60 6.27 4.47
C MET A 19 -7.10 6.00 4.32
N PHE A 20 -6.53 5.26 5.27
CA PHE A 20 -5.18 4.75 5.15
C PHE A 20 -5.20 3.23 4.96
N ILE A 21 -4.61 2.76 3.87
CA ILE A 21 -4.50 1.34 3.53
C ILE A 21 -3.04 0.93 3.75
N HIS A 22 -2.75 0.35 4.91
CA HIS A 22 -1.41 -0.07 5.30
C HIS A 22 -1.32 -1.59 5.31
N TRP A 23 -0.67 -2.17 4.31
CA TRP A 23 -0.47 -3.61 4.22
C TRP A 23 0.66 -3.93 3.24
N GLY A 24 1.09 -5.17 3.23
CA GLY A 24 2.14 -5.67 2.35
C GLY A 24 2.37 -7.16 2.59
N ILE A 25 3.48 -7.67 2.09
CA ILE A 25 3.87 -9.07 2.27
C ILE A 25 3.94 -9.48 3.75
N TYR A 26 4.28 -8.55 4.63
CA TYR A 26 4.33 -8.78 6.08
C TYR A 26 2.97 -9.10 6.71
N ALA A 27 1.87 -8.92 5.99
CA ALA A 27 0.55 -9.32 6.44
C ALA A 27 0.39 -10.85 6.56
N ILE A 28 1.16 -11.62 5.78
CA ILE A 28 1.10 -13.09 5.81
C ILE A 28 1.49 -13.63 7.19
N PRO A 29 2.67 -13.30 7.75
CA PRO A 29 3.02 -13.77 9.08
C PRO A 29 2.22 -13.13 10.21
N ALA A 30 1.55 -12.00 9.94
CA ALA A 30 0.70 -11.27 10.90
C ALA A 30 1.42 -10.89 12.21
N ARG A 31 2.68 -10.45 12.11
CA ARG A 31 3.54 -10.08 13.25
C ARG A 31 3.98 -8.61 13.20
N GLY A 32 3.29 -7.78 12.41
CA GLY A 32 3.61 -6.38 12.19
C GLY A 32 4.54 -6.14 11.01
N GLU A 33 4.52 -4.92 10.51
CA GLU A 33 5.26 -4.52 9.31
C GLU A 33 6.79 -4.49 9.50
N TRP A 34 7.25 -4.44 10.74
CA TRP A 34 8.67 -4.41 11.09
C TRP A 34 9.25 -5.77 11.48
N PHE A 35 8.46 -6.86 11.44
CA PHE A 35 8.89 -8.13 12.02
C PHE A 35 10.17 -8.67 11.39
N ARG A 36 10.38 -8.48 10.08
CA ARG A 36 11.61 -8.91 9.41
C ARG A 36 12.86 -8.27 10.05
N SER A 37 12.79 -6.98 10.34
CA SER A 37 13.89 -6.27 10.99
C SER A 37 13.97 -6.58 12.48
N THR A 38 12.85 -6.52 13.19
CA THR A 38 12.78 -6.73 14.64
C THR A 38 13.19 -8.16 15.04
N GLU A 39 12.77 -9.16 14.29
CA GLU A 39 13.10 -10.57 14.54
C GLU A 39 14.32 -11.04 13.74
N GLN A 40 14.97 -10.15 12.99
CA GLN A 40 16.15 -10.42 12.17
C GLN A 40 15.96 -11.62 11.23
N ILE A 41 14.84 -11.63 10.49
CA ILE A 41 14.49 -12.72 9.59
C ILE A 41 15.40 -12.66 8.35
N PRO A 42 16.22 -13.67 8.08
CA PRO A 42 17.08 -13.70 6.91
C PRO A 42 16.29 -13.87 5.62
N GLU A 43 16.89 -13.53 4.49
CA GLU A 43 16.22 -13.51 3.19
C GLU A 43 15.63 -14.87 2.83
N ASP A 44 16.34 -15.97 3.06
CA ASP A 44 15.88 -17.33 2.77
C ASP A 44 14.62 -17.73 3.60
N LYS A 45 14.44 -17.15 4.78
CA LYS A 45 13.27 -17.36 5.64
C LYS A 45 12.12 -16.41 5.31
N TYR A 46 12.42 -15.27 4.65
CA TYR A 46 11.41 -14.32 4.20
C TYR A 46 10.84 -14.67 2.82
N LEU A 47 11.65 -15.28 1.97
CA LEU A 47 11.28 -15.67 0.61
C LEU A 47 10.02 -16.54 0.51
N PRO A 48 9.71 -17.47 1.43
CA PRO A 48 8.46 -18.21 1.39
C PRO A 48 7.20 -17.34 1.36
N PHE A 49 7.19 -16.19 2.03
CA PHE A 49 6.06 -15.26 2.00
C PHE A 49 5.86 -14.65 0.61
N PHE A 50 6.96 -14.37 -0.09
CA PHE A 50 6.91 -13.93 -1.49
C PHE A 50 6.32 -15.02 -2.40
N GLN A 51 6.70 -16.27 -2.18
CA GLN A 51 6.22 -17.42 -2.97
C GLN A 51 4.75 -17.74 -2.71
N GLU A 52 4.20 -17.35 -1.56
CA GLU A 52 2.81 -17.55 -1.18
C GLU A 52 1.91 -16.35 -1.46
N PHE A 53 2.46 -15.17 -1.72
CA PHE A 53 1.72 -13.92 -1.80
C PHE A 53 0.66 -13.95 -2.89
N ASN A 54 -0.60 -14.08 -2.47
CA ASN A 54 -1.75 -14.13 -3.36
C ASN A 54 -3.03 -13.63 -2.65
N PRO A 55 -3.16 -12.32 -2.40
CA PRO A 55 -4.32 -11.74 -1.71
C PRO A 55 -5.54 -11.70 -2.64
N THR A 56 -6.30 -12.76 -2.68
CA THR A 56 -7.47 -12.92 -3.56
C THR A 56 -8.65 -12.02 -3.21
N ARG A 57 -8.68 -11.46 -1.99
CA ARG A 57 -9.76 -10.59 -1.50
C ARG A 57 -9.46 -9.10 -1.63
N PHE A 58 -8.35 -8.73 -2.25
CA PHE A 58 -8.04 -7.33 -2.51
C PHE A 58 -9.05 -6.75 -3.49
N ASP A 59 -9.89 -5.85 -3.01
CA ASP A 59 -10.96 -5.21 -3.79
C ASP A 59 -10.99 -3.70 -3.52
N PRO A 60 -10.14 -2.93 -4.21
CA PRO A 60 -10.05 -1.49 -4.00
C PRO A 60 -11.32 -0.75 -4.43
N SER A 61 -12.09 -1.28 -5.38
CA SER A 61 -13.38 -0.69 -5.77
C SER A 61 -14.39 -0.71 -4.62
N ALA A 62 -14.48 -1.83 -3.89
CA ALA A 62 -15.33 -1.93 -2.70
C ALA A 62 -14.87 -0.96 -1.61
N TRP A 63 -13.56 -0.85 -1.39
CA TRP A 63 -13.00 0.07 -0.39
C TRP A 63 -13.24 1.53 -0.75
N ALA A 64 -13.11 1.89 -2.03
CA ALA A 64 -13.42 3.24 -2.50
C ALA A 64 -14.88 3.62 -2.24
N LYS A 65 -15.83 2.69 -2.44
CA LYS A 65 -17.23 2.89 -2.12
C LYS A 65 -17.47 3.12 -0.62
N ILE A 66 -16.81 2.34 0.23
CA ILE A 66 -16.87 2.48 1.69
C ILE A 66 -16.30 3.85 2.11
N ALA A 67 -15.15 4.24 1.58
CA ALA A 67 -14.53 5.53 1.87
C ALA A 67 -15.45 6.68 1.48
N LYS A 68 -16.06 6.62 0.31
CA LYS A 68 -17.01 7.63 -0.17
C LYS A 68 -18.25 7.70 0.71
N ALA A 69 -18.82 6.57 1.06
CA ALA A 69 -19.99 6.49 1.94
C ALA A 69 -19.72 7.03 3.34
N ALA A 70 -18.50 6.84 3.85
CA ALA A 70 -18.06 7.38 5.15
C ALA A 70 -17.74 8.89 5.10
N GLY A 71 -17.73 9.52 3.94
CA GLY A 71 -17.39 10.93 3.77
C GLY A 71 -15.90 11.21 3.76
N GLN A 72 -15.07 10.20 3.56
CA GLN A 72 -13.61 10.36 3.44
C GLN A 72 -13.26 11.10 2.15
N LYS A 73 -12.27 11.98 2.21
CA LYS A 73 -11.92 12.90 1.14
C LYS A 73 -10.65 12.54 0.38
N TYR A 74 -9.86 11.63 0.94
CA TYR A 74 -8.63 11.14 0.32
C TYR A 74 -8.32 9.72 0.79
N ALA A 75 -7.40 9.07 0.11
CA ALA A 75 -6.87 7.79 0.54
C ALA A 75 -5.35 7.76 0.36
N VAL A 76 -4.69 6.99 1.19
CA VAL A 76 -3.25 6.74 1.15
C VAL A 76 -3.03 5.24 1.22
N MET A 77 -2.19 4.70 0.36
CA MET A 77 -1.82 3.29 0.37
C MET A 77 -0.32 3.13 0.48
N THR A 78 0.15 2.19 1.31
CA THR A 78 1.55 1.80 1.32
C THR A 78 1.90 1.10 0.02
N ALA A 79 2.79 1.69 -0.77
CA ALA A 79 3.25 1.09 -2.02
C ALA A 79 4.44 0.14 -1.82
N LYS A 80 5.27 0.45 -0.82
CA LYS A 80 6.48 -0.29 -0.44
C LYS A 80 6.80 0.01 1.01
N HIS A 81 7.32 -0.96 1.73
CA HIS A 81 7.80 -0.79 3.11
C HIS A 81 9.31 -1.09 3.21
N HIS A 82 9.87 -1.07 4.43
CA HIS A 82 11.29 -1.30 4.67
C HIS A 82 11.81 -2.66 4.17
N ASP A 83 10.93 -3.66 4.04
CA ASP A 83 11.31 -4.98 3.53
C ASP A 83 11.65 -4.99 2.03
N GLY A 84 11.37 -3.90 1.33
CA GLY A 84 11.68 -3.73 -0.08
C GLY A 84 10.67 -4.34 -1.04
N PHE A 85 9.61 -4.97 -0.54
CA PHE A 85 8.57 -5.55 -1.39
C PHE A 85 7.67 -4.46 -1.99
N CYS A 86 7.62 -4.42 -3.33
CA CYS A 86 6.82 -3.46 -4.07
C CYS A 86 5.43 -4.05 -4.38
N LEU A 87 4.38 -3.34 -3.98
CA LEU A 87 3.00 -3.67 -4.35
C LEU A 87 2.65 -3.23 -5.78
N PHE A 88 3.61 -2.65 -6.48
CA PHE A 88 3.50 -2.16 -7.87
C PHE A 88 4.54 -2.82 -8.76
N ASP A 89 4.35 -2.72 -10.09
CA ASP A 89 5.25 -3.28 -11.08
C ASP A 89 6.49 -2.40 -11.28
N SER A 90 7.49 -2.57 -10.40
CA SER A 90 8.75 -1.84 -10.48
C SER A 90 9.67 -2.43 -11.56
N ALA A 91 10.30 -1.56 -12.35
CA ALA A 91 11.37 -1.94 -13.27
C ALA A 91 12.75 -2.06 -12.59
N LEU A 92 12.85 -1.68 -11.31
CA LEU A 92 14.12 -1.58 -10.59
C LEU A 92 14.42 -2.78 -9.68
N THR A 93 13.44 -3.65 -9.45
CA THR A 93 13.58 -4.83 -8.59
C THR A 93 12.64 -5.94 -9.03
N ASP A 94 13.05 -7.19 -8.79
CA ASP A 94 12.21 -8.37 -9.00
C ASP A 94 11.34 -8.71 -7.77
N PHE A 95 11.63 -8.08 -6.62
CA PHE A 95 10.88 -8.27 -5.37
C PHE A 95 9.61 -7.41 -5.38
N LYS A 96 8.66 -7.86 -6.18
CA LYS A 96 7.42 -7.12 -6.49
C LYS A 96 6.22 -8.06 -6.65
N ALA A 97 5.03 -7.52 -6.42
CA ALA A 97 3.78 -8.27 -6.42
C ALA A 97 3.46 -8.93 -7.77
N THR A 98 3.84 -8.33 -8.89
CA THR A 98 3.62 -8.88 -10.22
C THR A 98 4.42 -10.17 -10.48
N ASN A 99 5.49 -10.43 -9.73
CA ASN A 99 6.30 -11.66 -9.79
C ASN A 99 5.85 -12.72 -8.78
N THR A 100 4.82 -12.46 -8.00
CA THR A 100 4.23 -13.42 -7.05
C THR A 100 3.10 -14.21 -7.70
N PRO A 101 2.55 -15.27 -7.05
CA PRO A 101 1.35 -15.94 -7.55
C PRO A 101 0.15 -15.01 -7.78
N ALA A 102 0.09 -13.87 -7.10
CA ALA A 102 -0.94 -12.86 -7.35
C ALA A 102 -0.87 -12.29 -8.77
N GLY A 103 0.33 -12.02 -9.29
CA GLY A 103 0.54 -11.49 -10.63
C GLY A 103 -0.17 -10.15 -10.89
N ARG A 104 -0.37 -9.34 -9.84
CA ARG A 104 -1.17 -8.09 -9.88
C ARG A 104 -0.33 -6.90 -9.46
N ASP A 105 -0.59 -5.75 -10.10
CA ASP A 105 -0.11 -4.45 -9.64
C ASP A 105 -1.19 -3.80 -8.76
N PHE A 106 -1.05 -3.96 -7.45
CA PHE A 106 -2.05 -3.50 -6.48
C PHE A 106 -2.13 -1.98 -6.38
N VAL A 107 -1.03 -1.29 -6.59
CA VAL A 107 -1.02 0.19 -6.60
C VAL A 107 -1.78 0.71 -7.81
N ARG A 108 -1.59 0.08 -8.98
CA ARG A 108 -2.34 0.45 -10.19
C ARG A 108 -3.84 0.26 -9.99
N GLU A 109 -4.24 -0.88 -9.46
CA GLU A 109 -5.66 -1.16 -9.19
C GLU A 109 -6.25 -0.18 -8.17
N TYR A 110 -5.48 0.18 -7.15
CA TYR A 110 -5.88 1.20 -6.19
C TYR A 110 -6.07 2.57 -6.85
N LEU A 111 -5.15 3.00 -7.69
CA LEU A 111 -5.25 4.28 -8.41
C LEU A 111 -6.44 4.31 -9.37
N ASP A 112 -6.75 3.20 -10.01
CA ASP A 112 -7.88 3.11 -10.93
C ASP A 112 -9.23 3.12 -10.19
N ALA A 113 -9.27 2.65 -8.93
CA ALA A 113 -10.49 2.57 -8.12
C ALA A 113 -10.80 3.86 -7.34
N PHE A 114 -9.77 4.53 -6.84
CA PHE A 114 -9.89 5.75 -6.03
C PHE A 114 -9.74 7.08 -6.84
#